data_2c6a1179c3034083aa766914daa6fdf1
#
_entry.id   2c6a1179c3034083aa766914daa6fdf1
#
_cell.length_a   1.000
_cell.length_b   1.000
_cell.length_c   1.000
_cell.angle_alpha   90.00
_cell.angle_beta   90.00
_cell.angle_gamma   90.00
#
_symmetry.space_group_name_H-M   'P 1'
#
loop_
_entity.id
_entity.type
_entity.pdbx_description
1 polymer ?
#
loop_
_entity_poly.entity_id
_entity_poly.type
_entity_poly.pdbx_seq_one_letter_code
_entity_poly.pdbx_strand_id
1 'polypeptide(L)'
;MIRSFGVKRIEVLFRDERVRQFEGIARAAKRKLEAFNAASRLEDLTVPRSNRLEKLKGDLKDFHSIRINAQWRVIFKWFHGEPYEVRIVDYH
;
A
#
# COMPACT_ATOMS: atom_id res chain seq x y z
N MET A 1 5.21 -11.23 -0.06
CA MET A 1 4.06 -11.40 0.86
C MET A 1 4.03 -10.28 1.89
N ILE A 2 2.88 -9.69 2.12
CA ILE A 2 2.73 -8.65 3.14
C ILE A 2 2.99 -9.27 4.52
N ARG A 3 3.92 -8.71 5.26
CA ARG A 3 4.34 -9.25 6.56
C ARG A 3 3.60 -8.63 7.73
N SER A 4 3.21 -7.37 7.62
CA SER A 4 2.43 -6.71 8.68
C SER A 4 1.65 -5.53 8.13
N PHE A 5 0.59 -5.16 8.83
CA PHE A 5 -0.24 -4.02 8.51
C PHE A 5 -0.07 -2.98 9.62
N GLY A 6 0.09 -1.72 9.24
CA GLY A 6 0.29 -0.65 10.20
C GLY A 6 -0.99 -0.31 10.97
N VAL A 7 -2.16 -0.62 10.39
CA VAL A 7 -3.45 -0.39 10.99
C VAL A 7 -4.34 -1.59 10.69
N LYS A 8 -5.06 -2.08 11.69
CA LYS A 8 -5.87 -3.30 11.56
C LYS A 8 -6.91 -3.24 10.44
N ARG A 9 -7.52 -2.09 10.19
CA ARG A 9 -8.55 -1.98 9.15
C ARG A 9 -8.00 -2.21 7.74
N ILE A 10 -6.70 -2.07 7.53
CA ILE A 10 -6.08 -2.39 6.24
C ILE A 10 -6.01 -3.91 6.08
N GLU A 11 -5.72 -4.63 7.14
CA GLU A 11 -5.76 -6.08 7.15
C GLU A 11 -7.18 -6.58 6.86
N VAL A 12 -8.16 -5.96 7.49
CA VAL A 12 -9.58 -6.29 7.29
C VAL A 12 -9.95 -6.11 5.83
N LEU A 13 -9.52 -5.00 5.22
CA LEU A 13 -9.76 -4.73 3.79
C LEU A 13 -9.09 -5.80 2.92
N PHE A 14 -7.88 -6.20 3.26
CA PHE A 14 -7.14 -7.21 2.49
C PHE A 14 -7.87 -8.57 2.52
N ARG A 15 -8.63 -8.85 3.58
CA ARG A 15 -9.41 -10.07 3.71
C ARG A 15 -10.77 -9.99 3.02
N ASP A 16 -10.99 -8.98 2.18
CA ASP A 16 -12.24 -8.75 1.47
C ASP A 16 -13.42 -8.39 2.37
N GLU A 17 -13.14 -7.93 3.58
CA GLU A 17 -14.17 -7.46 4.48
C GLU A 17 -14.42 -5.97 4.27
N ARG A 18 -15.64 -5.54 4.49
CA ARG A 18 -16.03 -4.15 4.29
C ARG A 18 -15.40 -3.24 5.33
N VAL A 19 -14.77 -2.16 4.87
CA VAL A 19 -14.27 -1.09 5.72
C VAL A 19 -14.89 0.22 5.24
N ARG A 20 -15.76 0.79 6.06
CA ARG A 20 -16.55 1.95 5.69
C ARG A 20 -15.73 3.11 5.13
N GLN A 21 -14.61 3.39 5.75
CA GLN A 21 -13.71 4.47 5.35
C GLN A 21 -13.21 4.34 3.91
N PHE A 22 -13.11 3.10 3.42
CA PHE A 22 -12.51 2.82 2.11
C PHE A 22 -13.51 2.32 1.06
N GLU A 23 -14.82 2.46 1.31
CA GLU A 23 -15.83 1.94 0.38
C GLU A 23 -15.64 2.44 -1.05
N GLY A 24 -15.32 3.72 -1.22
CA GLY A 24 -15.17 4.30 -2.56
C GLY A 24 -13.94 3.84 -3.31
N ILE A 25 -12.96 3.24 -2.63
CA ILE A 25 -11.70 2.80 -3.24
C ILE A 25 -11.39 1.33 -2.97
N ALA A 26 -12.31 0.61 -2.33
CA ALA A 26 -12.04 -0.76 -1.85
C ALA A 26 -11.46 -1.67 -2.94
N ARG A 27 -12.06 -1.67 -4.13
CA ARG A 27 -11.60 -2.54 -5.21
C ARG A 27 -10.20 -2.16 -5.70
N ALA A 28 -9.95 -0.87 -5.90
CA ALA A 28 -8.64 -0.40 -6.35
C ALA A 28 -7.57 -0.63 -5.28
N ALA A 29 -7.93 -0.37 -4.01
CA ALA A 29 -7.01 -0.60 -2.90
C ALA A 29 -6.67 -2.09 -2.77
N LYS A 30 -7.66 -2.97 -2.88
CA LYS A 30 -7.44 -4.41 -2.80
C LYS A 30 -6.49 -4.89 -3.89
N ARG A 31 -6.65 -4.40 -5.12
CA ARG A 31 -5.73 -4.76 -6.21
C ARG A 31 -4.30 -4.36 -5.91
N LYS A 32 -4.10 -3.17 -5.32
CA LYS A 32 -2.76 -2.73 -4.96
C LYS A 32 -2.18 -3.60 -3.84
N LEU A 33 -2.99 -3.95 -2.85
CA LEU A 33 -2.55 -4.81 -1.76
C LEU A 33 -2.18 -6.20 -2.28
N GLU A 34 -2.92 -6.72 -3.25
CA GLU A 34 -2.59 -8.01 -3.86
C GLU A 34 -1.29 -7.94 -4.66
N ALA A 35 -1.05 -6.81 -5.34
CA ALA A 35 0.22 -6.61 -6.06
C ALA A 35 1.40 -6.60 -5.09
N PHE A 36 1.24 -5.95 -3.93
CA PHE A 36 2.24 -5.99 -2.86
C PHE A 36 2.50 -7.41 -2.39
N ASN A 37 1.42 -8.15 -2.18
CA ASN A 37 1.53 -9.51 -1.66
C ASN A 37 2.28 -10.42 -2.62
N ALA A 38 2.17 -10.16 -3.92
CA ALA A 38 2.81 -10.96 -4.96
C ALA A 38 4.23 -10.48 -5.29
N ALA A 39 4.57 -9.24 -4.97
CA ALA A 39 5.87 -8.67 -5.32
C ALA A 39 7.01 -9.34 -4.54
N SER A 40 8.09 -9.64 -5.23
CA SER A 40 9.29 -10.19 -4.61
C SER A 40 10.43 -9.17 -4.56
N ARG A 41 10.35 -8.10 -5.37
CA ARG A 41 11.33 -7.03 -5.39
C ARG A 41 10.61 -5.69 -5.43
N LEU A 42 11.26 -4.68 -4.85
CA LEU A 42 10.67 -3.33 -4.83
C LEU A 42 10.39 -2.82 -6.25
N GLU A 43 11.25 -3.15 -7.21
CA GLU A 43 11.07 -2.74 -8.61
C GLU A 43 9.76 -3.25 -9.22
N ASP A 44 9.23 -4.36 -8.72
CA ASP A 44 7.97 -4.90 -9.22
C ASP A 44 6.84 -3.89 -9.04
N LEU A 45 6.97 -2.99 -8.07
CA LEU A 45 5.96 -1.98 -7.76
C LEU A 45 6.07 -0.71 -8.62
N THR A 46 7.03 -0.66 -9.54
CA THR A 46 7.12 0.43 -10.50
C THR A 46 6.18 0.23 -11.69
N VAL A 47 5.56 -0.94 -11.79
CA VAL A 47 4.63 -1.28 -12.86
C VAL A 47 3.26 -1.51 -12.27
N PRO A 48 2.20 -0.85 -12.77
CA PRO A 48 2.23 0.16 -13.83
C PRO A 48 2.84 1.49 -13.36
N ARG A 49 3.23 2.34 -14.28
CA ARG A 49 3.83 3.64 -13.95
C ARG A 49 2.89 4.51 -13.12
N SER A 50 1.60 4.32 -13.27
CA SER A 50 0.59 5.05 -12.49
C SER A 50 0.70 4.80 -10.99
N ASN A 51 1.42 3.76 -10.55
CA ASN A 51 1.70 3.52 -9.14
C ASN A 51 2.53 4.65 -8.53
N ARG A 52 3.36 5.31 -9.34
CA ARG A 52 4.23 6.40 -8.88
C ARG A 52 4.97 6.04 -7.60
N LEU A 53 5.71 4.95 -7.66
CA LEU A 53 6.52 4.50 -6.52
C LEU A 53 7.46 5.63 -6.10
N GLU A 54 7.40 6.04 -4.85
CA GLU A 54 8.23 7.09 -4.28
C GLU A 54 8.75 6.71 -2.91
N LYS A 55 9.96 7.16 -2.60
CA LYS A 55 10.48 7.06 -1.24
C LYS A 55 10.09 8.34 -0.50
N LEU A 56 9.52 8.20 0.68
CA LEU A 56 9.07 9.35 1.47
C LEU A 56 10.22 9.97 2.26
N LYS A 57 9.96 11.15 2.83
CA LYS A 57 10.95 11.95 3.55
C LYS A 57 10.42 12.34 4.93
N GLY A 58 11.28 12.95 5.74
CA GLY A 58 10.90 13.43 7.07
C GLY A 58 10.58 12.27 8.01
N ASP A 59 9.50 12.38 8.72
CA ASP A 59 9.09 11.36 9.70
C ASP A 59 8.77 10.01 9.05
N LEU A 60 8.52 10.01 7.75
CA LEU A 60 8.19 8.80 7.00
C LEU A 60 9.33 8.32 6.11
N LYS A 61 10.56 8.71 6.43
CA LYS A 61 11.73 8.42 5.59
C LYS A 61 11.99 6.94 5.34
N ASP A 62 11.49 6.07 6.21
CA ASP A 62 11.65 4.64 6.05
C ASP A 62 10.55 4.00 5.21
N PHE A 63 9.58 4.80 4.78
CA PHE A 63 8.45 4.33 4.00
C PHE A 63 8.60 4.66 2.52
N HIS A 64 7.98 3.82 1.71
CA HIS A 64 7.73 4.09 0.30
C HIS A 64 6.23 4.25 0.11
N SER A 65 5.81 4.83 -1.00
CA SER A 65 4.38 4.94 -1.31
C SER A 65 4.10 4.56 -2.76
N ILE A 66 2.91 4.01 -2.98
CA ILE A 66 2.35 3.88 -4.33
C ILE A 66 0.96 4.50 -4.34
N ARG A 67 0.59 5.01 -5.51
CA ARG A 67 -0.67 5.72 -5.68
C ARG A 67 -1.82 4.77 -5.93
N ILE A 68 -2.95 4.97 -5.23
CA ILE A 68 -4.21 4.31 -5.55
C ILE A 68 -5.00 5.19 -6.53
N ASN A 69 -5.16 6.47 -6.16
CA ASN A 69 -5.79 7.48 -7.01
C ASN A 69 -5.29 8.87 -6.59
N ALA A 70 -5.96 9.95 -7.02
CA ALA A 70 -5.50 11.30 -6.72
C ALA A 70 -5.48 11.63 -5.24
N GLN A 71 -6.26 10.92 -4.43
CA GLN A 71 -6.42 11.18 -2.99
C GLN A 71 -5.68 10.17 -2.13
N TRP A 72 -5.68 8.91 -2.48
CA TRP A 72 -5.23 7.83 -1.61
C TRP A 72 -3.92 7.20 -2.07
N ARG A 73 -3.05 6.89 -1.10
CA ARG A 73 -1.80 6.16 -1.34
C ARG A 73 -1.66 5.02 -0.35
N VAL A 74 -0.94 3.97 -0.78
CA VAL A 74 -0.51 2.90 0.12
C VAL A 74 0.92 3.24 0.51
N ILE A 75 1.21 3.29 1.82
CA ILE A 75 2.56 3.48 2.32
C ILE A 75 3.01 2.21 3.03
N PHE A 76 4.30 1.93 2.96
CA PHE A 76 4.85 0.68 3.46
C PHE A 76 6.36 0.79 3.66
N LYS A 77 6.89 -0.06 4.54
CA LYS A 77 8.33 -0.28 4.66
C LYS A 77 8.69 -1.52 3.86
N TRP A 78 9.90 -1.58 3.34
CA TRP A 78 10.33 -2.72 2.52
C TRP A 78 11.62 -3.30 3.11
N PHE A 79 11.55 -4.56 3.55
CA PHE A 79 12.70 -5.29 4.09
C PHE A 79 12.73 -6.71 3.55
N HIS A 80 13.91 -7.16 3.17
CA HIS A 80 14.13 -8.55 2.77
C HIS A 80 13.14 -9.03 1.71
N GLY A 81 12.83 -8.15 0.77
CA GLY A 81 11.93 -8.50 -0.33
C GLY A 81 10.46 -8.51 0.02
N GLU A 82 10.07 -7.95 1.17
CA GLU A 82 8.67 -8.00 1.62
C GLU A 82 8.21 -6.67 2.20
N PRO A 83 6.91 -6.33 2.01
CA PRO A 83 6.35 -5.11 2.60
C PRO A 83 5.91 -5.31 4.05
N TYR A 84 6.17 -4.28 4.87
CA TYR A 84 5.83 -4.24 6.30
C TYR A 84 5.04 -2.97 6.61
N GLU A 85 4.23 -3.02 7.66
CA GLU A 85 3.46 -1.89 8.18
C GLU A 85 2.65 -1.18 7.11
N VAL A 86 2.00 -1.97 6.27
CA VAL A 86 1.22 -1.46 5.15
C VAL A 86 0.03 -0.66 5.64
N ARG A 87 -0.12 0.57 5.12
CA ARG A 87 -1.21 1.49 5.47
C ARG A 87 -1.75 2.16 4.22
N ILE A 88 -3.01 2.59 4.29
CA ILE A 88 -3.61 3.43 3.27
C ILE A 88 -3.82 4.81 3.89
N VAL A 89 -3.30 5.83 3.24
CA VAL A 89 -3.37 7.20 3.75
C VAL A 89 -3.98 8.14 2.74
N ASP A 90 -4.64 9.18 3.25
CA ASP A 90 -5.17 10.28 2.46
C ASP A 90 -4.00 11.22 2.16
N TYR A 91 -3.69 11.42 0.89
CA TYR A 91 -2.50 12.15 0.46
C TYR A 91 -2.89 13.44 -0.24
N HIS A 92 -2.60 14.54 0.39
CA HIS A 92 -2.84 15.86 -0.18
C HIS A 92 -1.55 16.64 -0.32
#